data_de1a10c5b59749c4806a60cd880d5860
#
_entry.id   de1a10c5b59749c4806a60cd880d5860
#
_cell.length_a   1.000
_cell.length_b   1.000
_cell.length_c   1.000
_cell.angle_alpha   90.00
_cell.angle_beta   90.00
_cell.angle_gamma   90.00
#
_symmetry.space_group_name_H-M   'P 1'
#
loop_
_entity.id
_entity.type
_entity.pdbx_description
1 polymer ?
#
loop_
_entity_poly.entity_id
_entity_poly.type
_entity_poly.pdbx_seq_one_letter_code
_entity_poly.pdbx_strand_id
1 'polypeptide(L)'
;VLGHSGYSHYMNNMLLLLLVGPGLEEKYGSLNLLMTILVTALVTGLVQFIFFPGTALLGASGVVFMMIVLNSFTEMRRGGIPLTMLLVVALYLGNEVVDGLSESDNISQMTHIVGGLCGIVFGFSLARAKKR
;
A
#
# COMPACT_ATOMS: atom_id res chain seq x y z
N VAL A 1 -4.51 -4.68 9.85
CA VAL A 1 -3.15 -4.23 9.48
C VAL A 1 -2.07 -4.94 10.31
N LEU A 2 -2.25 -5.10 11.62
CA LEU A 2 -1.26 -5.72 12.51
C LEU A 2 -1.29 -7.26 12.47
N GLY A 3 -2.44 -7.89 12.21
CA GLY A 3 -2.56 -9.34 12.07
C GLY A 3 -2.13 -9.79 10.67
N HIS A 4 -1.53 -10.97 10.55
CA HIS A 4 -1.13 -11.59 9.29
C HIS A 4 -1.56 -13.06 9.27
N SER A 5 -1.88 -13.57 8.07
CA SER A 5 -2.35 -14.94 7.88
C SER A 5 -1.24 -15.99 8.01
N GLY A 6 0.03 -15.57 7.94
CA GLY A 6 1.19 -16.43 8.06
C GLY A 6 2.51 -15.67 7.99
N TYR A 7 3.61 -16.40 8.25
CA TYR A 7 4.96 -15.82 8.28
C TYR A 7 5.39 -15.22 6.93
N SER A 8 5.14 -15.92 5.84
CA SER A 8 5.43 -15.43 4.48
C SER A 8 4.72 -14.12 4.17
N HIS A 9 3.42 -14.05 4.48
CA HIS A 9 2.61 -12.84 4.29
C HIS A 9 3.14 -11.66 5.12
N TYR A 10 3.50 -11.92 6.38
CA TYR A 10 4.14 -10.91 7.23
C TYR A 10 5.46 -10.42 6.66
N MET A 11 6.36 -11.33 6.27
CA MET A 11 7.69 -10.99 5.75
C MET A 11 7.60 -10.18 4.46
N ASN A 12 6.71 -10.55 3.54
CA ASN A 12 6.53 -9.83 2.29
C ASN A 12 6.05 -8.38 2.52
N ASN A 13 5.07 -8.20 3.41
CA ASN A 13 4.57 -6.87 3.76
C ASN A 13 5.67 -6.02 4.43
N MET A 14 6.40 -6.59 5.39
CA MET A 14 7.46 -5.88 6.11
C MET A 14 8.63 -5.53 5.20
N LEU A 15 9.04 -6.44 4.32
CA LEU A 15 10.11 -6.20 3.36
C LEU A 15 9.78 -5.00 2.44
N LEU A 16 8.57 -4.97 1.90
CA LEU A 16 8.14 -3.88 1.02
C LEU A 16 7.98 -2.55 1.77
N LEU A 17 7.47 -2.59 2.98
CA LEU A 17 7.37 -1.41 3.83
C LEU A 17 8.75 -0.82 4.12
N LEU A 18 9.73 -1.66 4.44
CA LEU A 18 11.11 -1.23 4.68
C LEU A 18 11.83 -0.78 3.41
N LEU A 19 11.49 -1.36 2.26
CA LEU A 19 12.10 -0.99 0.98
C LEU A 19 11.59 0.37 0.48
N VAL A 20 10.29 0.63 0.59
CA VAL A 20 9.64 1.83 0.05
C VAL A 20 9.56 2.95 1.08
N GLY A 21 9.42 2.59 2.37
CA GLY A 21 9.19 3.53 3.47
C GLY A 21 10.24 4.63 3.60
N PRO A 22 11.54 4.29 3.68
CA PRO A 22 12.58 5.30 3.88
C PRO A 22 12.61 6.38 2.79
N GLY A 23 12.42 6.00 1.52
CA GLY A 23 12.36 6.96 0.42
C GLY A 23 11.16 7.90 0.48
N LEU A 24 10.02 7.40 0.95
CA LEU A 24 8.83 8.22 1.18
C LEU A 24 8.99 9.11 2.41
N GLU A 25 9.60 8.59 3.48
CA GLU A 25 9.87 9.36 4.69
C GLU A 25 10.82 10.54 4.42
N GLU A 26 11.92 10.31 3.71
CA GLU A 26 12.86 11.36 3.29
C GLU A 26 12.15 12.44 2.47
N LYS A 27 11.20 12.05 1.63
CA LYS A 27 10.52 12.98 0.73
C LYS A 27 9.39 13.76 1.38
N TYR A 28 8.56 13.12 2.17
CA TYR A 28 7.33 13.70 2.72
C TYR A 28 7.41 13.99 4.21
N GLY A 29 8.42 13.48 4.89
CA GLY A 29 8.61 13.56 6.34
C GLY A 29 7.85 12.48 7.10
N SER A 30 8.36 12.12 8.27
CA SER A 30 7.84 11.02 9.11
C SER A 30 6.37 11.21 9.50
N LEU A 31 5.98 12.44 9.85
CA LEU A 31 4.61 12.73 10.28
C LEU A 31 3.59 12.53 9.15
N ASN A 32 3.89 13.06 7.96
CA ASN A 32 3.01 12.90 6.80
C ASN A 32 2.91 11.43 6.39
N LEU A 33 4.02 10.70 6.39
CA LEU A 33 4.02 9.27 6.08
C LEU A 33 3.19 8.50 7.11
N LEU A 34 3.38 8.76 8.40
CA LEU A 34 2.60 8.14 9.47
C LEU A 34 1.10 8.41 9.30
N MET A 35 0.73 9.66 9.00
CA MET A 35 -0.66 10.04 8.78
C MET A 35 -1.27 9.33 7.57
N THR A 36 -0.54 9.21 6.45
CA THR A 36 -1.03 8.46 5.29
C THR A 36 -1.24 6.98 5.60
N ILE A 37 -0.34 6.37 6.37
CA ILE A 37 -0.45 4.98 6.84
C ILE A 37 -1.70 4.81 7.72
N LEU A 38 -1.87 5.66 8.73
CA LEU A 38 -3.00 5.57 9.67
C LEU A 38 -4.35 5.79 8.97
N VAL A 39 -4.43 6.80 8.11
CA VAL A 39 -5.66 7.07 7.35
C VAL A 39 -5.98 5.92 6.40
N THR A 40 -5.00 5.37 5.69
CA THR A 40 -5.22 4.20 4.82
C THR A 40 -5.68 2.99 5.61
N ALA A 41 -5.03 2.70 6.74
CA ALA A 41 -5.43 1.60 7.62
C ALA A 41 -6.87 1.76 8.14
N LEU A 42 -7.26 2.97 8.50
CA LEU A 42 -8.63 3.28 8.93
C LEU A 42 -9.64 3.11 7.79
N VAL A 43 -9.36 3.67 6.61
CA VAL A 43 -10.26 3.59 5.45
C VAL A 43 -10.43 2.15 4.99
N THR A 44 -9.34 1.39 4.84
CA THR A 44 -9.42 -0.03 4.47
C THR A 44 -10.16 -0.86 5.51
N GLY A 45 -9.95 -0.59 6.80
CA GLY A 45 -10.68 -1.24 7.89
C GLY A 45 -12.17 -0.93 7.89
N LEU A 46 -12.56 0.32 7.63
CA LEU A 46 -13.97 0.72 7.52
C LEU A 46 -14.66 0.09 6.31
N VAL A 47 -13.99 0.08 5.14
CA VAL A 47 -14.50 -0.58 3.94
C VAL A 47 -14.71 -2.07 4.21
N GLN A 48 -13.74 -2.73 4.84
CA GLN A 48 -13.86 -4.13 5.24
C GLN A 48 -15.07 -4.35 6.15
N PHE A 49 -15.21 -3.54 7.19
CA PHE A 49 -16.30 -3.68 8.17
C PHE A 49 -17.69 -3.50 7.53
N ILE A 50 -17.82 -2.58 6.57
CA ILE A 50 -19.10 -2.28 5.91
C ILE A 50 -19.46 -3.34 4.87
N PHE A 51 -18.50 -3.74 4.01
CA PHE A 51 -18.78 -4.60 2.86
C PHE A 51 -18.58 -6.09 3.12
N PHE A 52 -17.78 -6.44 4.12
CA PHE A 52 -17.46 -7.82 4.46
C PHE A 52 -17.61 -8.10 5.96
N PRO A 53 -18.83 -7.86 6.53
CA PRO A 53 -19.05 -8.10 7.95
C PRO A 53 -18.85 -9.59 8.30
N GLY A 54 -18.15 -9.85 9.39
CA GLY A 54 -17.87 -11.20 9.83
C GLY A 54 -16.56 -11.81 9.30
N THR A 55 -15.81 -11.08 8.50
CA THR A 55 -14.48 -11.49 8.04
C THR A 55 -13.38 -10.64 8.69
N ALA A 56 -12.21 -11.23 8.92
CA ALA A 56 -11.06 -10.51 9.48
C ALA A 56 -10.18 -9.93 8.37
N LEU A 57 -9.88 -8.63 8.46
CA LEU A 57 -8.87 -8.01 7.62
C LEU A 57 -7.48 -8.33 8.19
N LEU A 58 -6.72 -9.17 7.50
CA LEU A 58 -5.37 -9.55 7.87
C LEU A 58 -4.35 -8.92 6.89
N GLY A 59 -3.25 -8.45 7.46
CA GLY A 59 -2.11 -7.92 6.71
C GLY A 59 -2.10 -6.40 6.57
N ALA A 60 -0.93 -5.90 6.20
CA ALA A 60 -0.65 -4.50 5.92
C ALA A 60 -0.71 -4.19 4.42
N SER A 61 -1.18 -5.11 3.60
CA SER A 61 -1.08 -5.07 2.13
C SER A 61 -1.73 -3.82 1.51
N GLY A 62 -2.87 -3.37 2.02
CA GLY A 62 -3.50 -2.13 1.57
C GLY A 62 -2.64 -0.89 1.83
N VAL A 63 -1.95 -0.84 2.98
CA VAL A 63 -0.99 0.24 3.31
C VAL A 63 0.24 0.14 2.40
N VAL A 64 0.79 -1.05 2.23
CA VAL A 64 1.93 -1.29 1.33
C VAL A 64 1.58 -0.86 -0.09
N PHE A 65 0.40 -1.22 -0.57
CA PHE A 65 -0.07 -0.83 -1.91
C PHE A 65 -0.23 0.68 -2.05
N MET A 66 -0.78 1.36 -1.04
CA MET A 66 -0.82 2.82 -0.96
C MET A 66 0.59 3.42 -1.08
N MET A 67 1.56 2.90 -0.34
CA MET A 67 2.95 3.39 -0.35
C MET A 67 3.62 3.19 -1.72
N ILE A 68 3.40 2.05 -2.38
CA ILE A 68 3.89 1.78 -3.73
C ILE A 68 3.33 2.79 -4.74
N VAL A 69 2.02 3.04 -4.70
CA VAL A 69 1.36 4.02 -5.58
C VAL A 69 1.88 5.43 -5.28
N LEU A 70 1.98 5.82 -4.01
CA LEU A 70 2.51 7.11 -3.60
C LEU A 70 3.96 7.31 -4.06
N ASN A 71 4.80 6.29 -3.98
CA ASN A 71 6.17 6.32 -4.47
C ASN A 71 6.23 6.42 -6.01
N SER A 72 5.35 5.74 -6.72
CA SER A 72 5.24 5.84 -8.19
C SER A 72 4.92 7.27 -8.63
N PHE A 73 4.01 7.94 -7.94
CA PHE A 73 3.72 9.36 -8.17
C PHE A 73 4.95 10.26 -7.99
N THR A 74 5.78 9.89 -7.02
CA THR A 74 7.02 10.59 -6.69
C THR A 74 8.04 10.50 -7.81
N GLU A 75 8.29 9.31 -8.30
CA GLU A 75 9.30 9.02 -9.30
C GLU A 75 8.90 9.49 -10.70
N MET A 76 7.62 9.37 -11.05
CA MET A 76 7.10 9.92 -12.33
C MET A 76 7.40 11.41 -12.50
N ARG A 77 7.41 12.18 -11.40
CA ARG A 77 7.76 13.61 -11.43
C ARG A 77 9.27 13.87 -11.58
N ARG A 78 10.13 12.87 -11.31
CA ARG A 78 11.59 12.93 -11.47
C ARG A 78 12.09 12.44 -12.82
N GLY A 79 11.19 11.93 -13.69
CA GLY A 79 11.54 11.53 -15.05
C GLY A 79 11.59 10.03 -15.30
N GLY A 80 11.07 9.19 -14.39
CA GLY A 80 10.96 7.75 -14.64
C GLY A 80 10.67 6.93 -13.39
N ILE A 81 10.11 5.74 -13.60
CA ILE A 81 9.92 4.75 -12.53
C ILE A 81 11.17 3.87 -12.50
N PRO A 82 11.86 3.69 -11.36
CA PRO A 82 13.02 2.80 -11.27
C PRO A 82 12.64 1.36 -11.66
N LEU A 83 13.47 0.71 -12.46
CA LEU A 83 13.25 -0.69 -12.88
C LEU A 83 13.12 -1.62 -11.67
N THR A 84 13.92 -1.38 -10.62
CA THR A 84 13.87 -2.13 -9.36
C THR A 84 12.50 -2.05 -8.71
N MET A 85 11.84 -0.90 -8.77
CA MET A 85 10.50 -0.73 -8.24
C MET A 85 9.46 -1.48 -9.07
N LEU A 86 9.56 -1.43 -10.41
CA LEU A 86 8.70 -2.23 -11.29
C LEU A 86 8.82 -3.72 -11.01
N LEU A 87 10.06 -4.22 -10.80
CA LEU A 87 10.31 -5.62 -10.46
C LEU A 87 9.72 -5.98 -9.10
N VAL A 88 9.89 -5.14 -8.07
CA VAL A 88 9.33 -5.38 -6.74
C VAL A 88 7.80 -5.41 -6.78
N VAL A 89 7.17 -4.45 -7.49
CA VAL A 89 5.72 -4.41 -7.68
C VAL A 89 5.22 -5.64 -8.43
N ALA A 90 5.91 -6.03 -9.51
CA ALA A 90 5.55 -7.22 -10.30
C ALA A 90 5.65 -8.52 -9.48
N LEU A 91 6.71 -8.68 -8.68
CA LEU A 91 6.87 -9.83 -7.79
C LEU A 91 5.82 -9.86 -6.70
N TYR A 92 5.51 -8.70 -6.09
CA TYR A 92 4.49 -8.61 -5.07
C TYR A 92 3.10 -8.90 -5.61
N LEU A 93 2.70 -8.25 -6.70
CA LEU A 93 1.41 -8.50 -7.34
C LEU A 93 1.34 -9.93 -7.91
N GLY A 94 2.45 -10.47 -8.43
CA GLY A 94 2.52 -11.84 -8.89
C GLY A 94 2.27 -12.84 -7.78
N ASN A 95 2.91 -12.69 -6.63
CA ASN A 95 2.66 -13.54 -5.46
C ASN A 95 1.22 -13.39 -4.94
N GLU A 96 0.72 -12.16 -4.85
CA GLU A 96 -0.65 -11.88 -4.40
C GLU A 96 -1.70 -12.48 -5.33
N VAL A 97 -1.48 -12.44 -6.67
CA VAL A 97 -2.34 -13.08 -7.66
C VAL A 97 -2.30 -14.59 -7.53
N VAL A 98 -1.12 -15.19 -7.32
CA VAL A 98 -0.98 -16.64 -7.14
C VAL A 98 -1.68 -17.10 -5.86
N ASP A 99 -1.51 -16.37 -4.76
CA ASP A 99 -2.17 -16.65 -3.49
C ASP A 99 -3.69 -16.44 -3.59
N GLY A 100 -4.13 -15.39 -4.29
CA GLY A 100 -5.55 -15.10 -4.51
C GLY A 100 -6.27 -16.04 -5.48
N LEU A 101 -5.54 -16.71 -6.39
CA LEU A 101 -6.10 -17.78 -7.23
C LEU A 101 -6.32 -19.10 -6.45
N SER A 102 -5.60 -19.26 -5.32
CA SER A 102 -5.74 -20.43 -4.46
C SER A 102 -6.92 -20.32 -3.50
N GLU A 103 -7.30 -19.11 -3.14
CA GLU A 103 -8.49 -18.79 -2.34
C GLU A 103 -9.16 -17.57 -2.97
N SER A 104 -10.42 -17.70 -3.41
CA SER A 104 -11.19 -16.61 -4.04
C SER A 104 -11.41 -15.45 -3.04
N ASP A 105 -10.39 -14.62 -2.85
CA ASP A 105 -10.41 -13.56 -1.85
C ASP A 105 -10.70 -12.18 -2.47
N ASN A 106 -11.98 -11.92 -2.68
CA ASN A 106 -12.48 -10.60 -3.08
C ASN A 106 -12.10 -9.49 -2.08
N ILE A 107 -11.74 -9.87 -0.85
CA ILE A 107 -11.37 -8.97 0.24
C ILE A 107 -9.99 -8.38 -0.01
N SER A 108 -9.03 -9.21 -0.41
CA SER A 108 -7.67 -8.79 -0.72
C SER A 108 -7.68 -7.78 -1.88
N GLN A 109 -8.41 -8.10 -2.96
CA GLN A 109 -8.53 -7.22 -4.12
C GLN A 109 -9.15 -5.85 -3.76
N MET A 110 -10.22 -5.84 -2.96
CA MET A 110 -10.87 -4.60 -2.51
C MET A 110 -9.91 -3.74 -1.67
N THR A 111 -9.15 -4.37 -0.76
CA THR A 111 -8.17 -3.68 0.09
C THR A 111 -7.06 -3.04 -0.74
N HIS A 112 -6.59 -3.71 -1.79
CA HIS A 112 -5.58 -3.17 -2.71
C HIS A 112 -6.13 -2.00 -3.53
N ILE A 113 -7.35 -2.10 -4.05
CA ILE A 113 -8.00 -1.01 -4.79
C ILE A 113 -8.14 0.23 -3.89
N VAL A 114 -8.65 0.05 -2.68
CA VAL A 114 -8.82 1.15 -1.72
C VAL A 114 -7.47 1.74 -1.31
N GLY A 115 -6.46 0.91 -1.04
CA GLY A 115 -5.09 1.36 -0.76
C GLY A 115 -4.50 2.16 -1.92
N GLY A 116 -4.65 1.69 -3.15
CA GLY A 116 -4.22 2.39 -4.36
C GLY A 116 -4.90 3.75 -4.54
N LEU A 117 -6.21 3.83 -4.32
CA LEU A 117 -6.95 5.10 -4.35
C LEU A 117 -6.46 6.08 -3.29
N CYS A 118 -6.19 5.61 -2.06
CA CYS A 118 -5.57 6.43 -1.02
C CYS A 118 -4.21 6.98 -1.48
N GLY A 119 -3.37 6.13 -2.09
CA GLY A 119 -2.06 6.54 -2.63
C GLY A 119 -2.16 7.62 -3.69
N ILE A 120 -3.14 7.53 -4.59
CA ILE A 120 -3.43 8.55 -5.60
C ILE A 120 -3.83 9.88 -4.94
N VAL A 121 -4.78 9.84 -4.01
CA VAL A 121 -5.28 11.04 -3.30
C VAL A 121 -4.15 11.73 -2.53
N PHE A 122 -3.34 10.97 -1.80
CA PHE A 122 -2.18 11.51 -1.08
C PHE A 122 -1.12 12.05 -2.04
N GLY A 123 -0.85 11.36 -3.14
CA GLY A 123 0.08 11.81 -4.16
C GLY A 123 -0.27 13.21 -4.69
N PHE A 124 -1.53 13.46 -5.00
CA PHE A 124 -2.01 14.77 -5.41
C PHE A 124 -1.99 15.81 -4.28
N SER A 125 -2.42 15.44 -3.08
CA SER A 125 -2.51 16.34 -1.93
C SER A 125 -1.14 16.83 -1.47
N LEU A 126 -0.20 15.90 -1.29
CA LEU A 126 1.17 16.22 -0.87
C LEU A 126 1.96 16.94 -1.96
N ALA A 127 1.65 16.68 -3.23
CA ALA A 127 2.24 17.41 -4.34
C ALA A 127 1.80 18.89 -4.39
N ARG A 128 0.56 19.18 -4.00
CA ARG A 128 0.04 20.57 -3.91
C ARG A 128 0.62 21.31 -2.71
N ALA A 129 0.75 20.63 -1.56
CA ALA A 129 1.28 21.24 -0.34
C ALA A 129 2.73 21.73 -0.51
N LYS A 130 3.55 21.05 -1.31
CA LYS A 130 4.95 21.42 -1.58
C LYS A 130 5.12 22.60 -2.57
N LYS A 131 4.06 23.02 -3.25
CA LYS A 131 4.08 24.18 -4.17
C LYS A 131 3.70 25.49 -3.50
N ARG A 132 3.22 25.45 -2.27
CA ARG A 132 2.92 26.60 -1.41
C ARG A 132 4.05 26.85 -0.44
#